data_04eba96e7cf582fa1a0d7164aff6f9aa
#
_entry.id   04eba96e7cf582fa1a0d7164aff6f9aa
#
_cell.length_a   1.000
_cell.length_b   1.000
_cell.length_c   1.000
_cell.angle_alpha   90.00
_cell.angle_beta   90.00
_cell.angle_gamma   90.00
#
_symmetry.space_group_name_H-M   'P 1'
#
loop_
_entity.id
_entity.type
_entity.pdbx_description
1 polymer ?
#
loop_
_entity_poly.entity_id
_entity_poly.type
_entity_poly.pdbx_seq_one_letter_code
_entity_poly.pdbx_strand_id
1 'polypeptide(L)'
;MMFRRTLMGLAGAALAATLTTTTAMAQDVTLRMHQFLPPQANVPKLVLDVWADKVEADSNGRIKVERYPSMQLGGKPPELMDQAIDGVADIVWTVVGYSPGRFPRTEVFELPFMMTDARSMSSAYWQMFEKHMKDT
;
A
#
# COMPACT_ATOMS: atom_id res chain seq x y z
N MET A 1 18.96 37.29 -74.41
CA MET A 1 19.92 38.28 -73.88
C MET A 1 19.38 38.78 -72.55
N MET A 2 20.17 38.73 -71.47
CA MET A 2 20.01 39.23 -70.10
C MET A 2 19.35 38.36 -69.07
N PHE A 3 20.24 37.76 -68.29
CA PHE A 3 20.01 37.13 -66.95
C PHE A 3 19.55 38.17 -65.94
N ARG A 4 18.53 37.83 -65.16
CA ARG A 4 18.33 38.44 -63.80
C ARG A 4 18.17 37.34 -62.73
N ARG A 5 19.25 37.24 -62.03
CA ARG A 5 19.35 36.41 -60.79
C ARG A 5 18.53 37.08 -59.67
N THR A 6 17.54 36.41 -59.16
CA THR A 6 16.90 36.80 -57.91
C THR A 6 17.29 35.77 -56.86
N LEU A 7 18.10 36.20 -55.90
CA LEU A 7 18.39 35.48 -54.65
C LEU A 7 17.13 35.48 -53.75
N MET A 8 16.56 34.35 -53.53
CA MET A 8 15.58 34.17 -52.45
C MET A 8 16.31 33.66 -51.21
N GLY A 9 16.32 34.49 -50.17
CA GLY A 9 16.88 34.15 -48.88
C GLY A 9 16.07 33.04 -48.16
N LEU A 10 16.77 32.00 -47.74
CA LEU A 10 16.24 31.00 -46.80
C LEU A 10 16.16 31.64 -45.42
N ALA A 11 14.94 31.94 -44.96
CA ALA A 11 14.66 32.17 -43.55
C ALA A 11 14.49 30.81 -42.85
N GLY A 12 15.56 30.33 -42.22
CA GLY A 12 15.50 29.14 -41.38
C GLY A 12 14.74 29.42 -40.11
N ALA A 13 13.52 28.94 -40.01
CA ALA A 13 12.80 28.89 -38.72
C ALA A 13 13.34 27.72 -37.91
N ALA A 14 14.22 28.01 -36.95
CA ALA A 14 14.65 27.03 -35.92
C ALA A 14 13.50 26.82 -34.93
N LEU A 15 12.76 25.74 -35.12
CA LEU A 15 11.76 25.27 -34.19
C LEU A 15 12.51 24.63 -33.00
N ALA A 16 12.70 25.39 -31.92
CA ALA A 16 13.24 24.88 -30.68
C ALA A 16 12.18 23.98 -30.02
N ALA A 17 12.26 22.70 -30.31
CA ALA A 17 11.48 21.67 -29.58
C ALA A 17 12.03 21.58 -28.14
N THR A 18 11.39 22.24 -27.19
CA THR A 18 11.64 22.07 -25.77
C THR A 18 11.15 20.65 -25.38
N LEU A 19 12.06 19.69 -25.38
CA LEU A 19 11.86 18.38 -24.80
C LEU A 19 11.73 18.57 -23.29
N THR A 20 10.50 18.66 -22.80
CA THR A 20 10.22 18.50 -21.38
C THR A 20 10.52 17.05 -21.01
N THR A 21 11.72 16.80 -20.51
CA THR A 21 12.06 15.51 -19.89
C THR A 21 11.26 15.41 -18.60
N THR A 22 10.10 14.75 -18.66
CA THR A 22 9.46 14.21 -17.47
C THR A 22 10.42 13.17 -16.91
N THR A 23 11.10 13.52 -15.82
CA THR A 23 11.83 12.53 -15.01
C THR A 23 10.79 11.55 -14.47
N ALA A 24 10.63 10.43 -15.15
CA ALA A 24 9.92 9.29 -14.56
C ALA A 24 10.72 8.89 -13.33
N MET A 25 10.19 9.20 -12.15
CA MET A 25 10.73 8.71 -10.89
C MET A 25 10.64 7.19 -10.95
N ALA A 26 11.79 6.53 -10.98
CA ALA A 26 11.82 5.08 -10.98
C ALA A 26 11.21 4.59 -9.65
N GLN A 27 10.23 3.71 -9.77
CA GLN A 27 9.66 3.01 -8.62
C GLN A 27 10.71 2.01 -8.13
N ASP A 28 11.20 2.21 -6.91
CA ASP A 28 12.27 1.38 -6.33
C ASP A 28 11.76 0.09 -5.71
N VAL A 29 10.55 0.15 -5.10
CA VAL A 29 9.96 -0.97 -4.35
C VAL A 29 8.48 -1.09 -4.67
N THR A 30 8.03 -2.32 -4.90
CA THR A 30 6.60 -2.66 -4.95
C THR A 30 6.28 -3.59 -3.80
N LEU A 31 5.32 -3.21 -2.95
CA LEU A 31 4.81 -4.01 -1.85
C LEU A 31 3.43 -4.57 -2.20
N ARG A 32 3.26 -5.86 -2.04
CA ARG A 32 1.96 -6.54 -2.23
C ARG A 32 1.21 -6.58 -0.91
N MET A 33 0.10 -5.85 -0.84
CA MET A 33 -0.78 -5.86 0.33
C MET A 33 -1.99 -6.76 0.09
N HIS A 34 -2.10 -7.84 0.83
CA HIS A 34 -3.14 -8.85 0.70
C HIS A 34 -4.09 -8.88 1.89
N GLN A 35 -5.39 -8.98 1.64
CA GLN A 35 -6.42 -8.99 2.67
C GLN A 35 -7.72 -9.67 2.16
N PHE A 36 -8.62 -10.07 3.06
CA PHE A 36 -9.79 -10.87 2.75
C PHE A 36 -11.09 -10.09 2.56
N LEU A 37 -11.15 -8.82 2.98
CA LEU A 37 -12.36 -8.01 2.86
C LEU A 37 -12.55 -7.50 1.42
N PRO A 38 -13.79 -7.27 0.99
CA PRO A 38 -14.05 -6.63 -0.30
C PRO A 38 -13.61 -5.16 -0.29
N PRO A 39 -13.24 -4.59 -1.44
CA PRO A 39 -12.69 -3.23 -1.53
C PRO A 39 -13.58 -2.14 -0.93
N GLN A 40 -14.89 -2.32 -0.98
CA GLN A 40 -15.87 -1.36 -0.47
C GLN A 40 -16.08 -1.42 1.05
N ALA A 41 -15.49 -2.40 1.75
CA ALA A 41 -15.59 -2.49 3.20
C ALA A 41 -14.86 -1.31 3.89
N ASN A 42 -15.29 -0.97 5.10
CA ASN A 42 -14.76 0.19 5.81
C ASN A 42 -13.25 0.11 6.07
N VAL A 43 -12.72 -1.06 6.42
CA VAL A 43 -11.30 -1.20 6.73
C VAL A 43 -10.42 -0.98 5.49
N PRO A 44 -10.61 -1.68 4.36
CA PRO A 44 -9.88 -1.35 3.14
C PRO A 44 -9.99 0.14 2.78
N LYS A 45 -11.20 0.64 2.64
CA LYS A 45 -11.47 2.00 2.13
C LYS A 45 -10.97 3.12 3.04
N LEU A 46 -11.12 3.00 4.36
CA LEU A 46 -10.87 4.09 5.31
C LEU A 46 -9.52 3.96 6.02
N VAL A 47 -8.88 2.81 5.96
CA VAL A 47 -7.62 2.56 6.65
C VAL A 47 -6.53 2.11 5.69
N LEU A 48 -6.71 0.97 5.01
CA LEU A 48 -5.63 0.36 4.24
C LEU A 48 -5.29 1.18 2.99
N ASP A 49 -6.30 1.63 2.25
CA ASP A 49 -6.10 2.43 1.03
C ASP A 49 -5.51 3.80 1.38
N VAL A 50 -6.04 4.45 2.43
CA VAL A 50 -5.52 5.75 2.89
C VAL A 50 -4.07 5.64 3.35
N TRP A 51 -3.74 4.58 4.07
CA TRP A 51 -2.36 4.31 4.49
C TRP A 51 -1.45 4.05 3.28
N ALA A 52 -1.89 3.23 2.33
CA ALA A 52 -1.12 2.91 1.14
C ALA A 52 -0.86 4.15 0.27
N ASP A 53 -1.90 4.97 0.03
CA ASP A 53 -1.77 6.25 -0.70
C ASP A 53 -0.78 7.19 -0.01
N LYS A 54 -0.81 7.23 1.33
CA LYS A 54 0.13 8.04 2.11
C LYS A 54 1.57 7.53 1.98
N VAL A 55 1.81 6.24 2.01
CA VAL A 55 3.15 5.65 1.80
C VAL A 55 3.67 5.98 0.40
N GLU A 56 2.84 5.85 -0.63
CA GLU A 56 3.20 6.22 -2.00
C GLU A 56 3.55 7.71 -2.11
N ALA A 57 2.74 8.58 -1.51
CA ALA A 57 2.97 10.03 -1.52
C ALA A 57 4.22 10.43 -0.74
N ASP A 58 4.39 9.94 0.50
CA ASP A 58 5.53 10.28 1.37
C ASP A 58 6.87 9.77 0.80
N SER A 59 6.82 8.67 0.04
CA SER A 59 8.01 8.14 -0.66
C SER A 59 8.31 8.86 -1.98
N ASN A 60 7.51 9.85 -2.38
CA ASN A 60 7.56 10.48 -3.71
C ASN A 60 7.45 9.45 -4.85
N GLY A 61 6.59 8.44 -4.70
CA GLY A 61 6.35 7.39 -5.68
C GLY A 61 7.43 6.31 -5.77
N ARG A 62 8.46 6.33 -4.91
CA ARG A 62 9.48 5.28 -4.88
C ARG A 62 8.96 3.95 -4.32
N ILE A 63 7.98 3.99 -3.43
CA ILE A 63 7.30 2.81 -2.90
C ILE A 63 5.90 2.78 -3.48
N LYS A 64 5.55 1.67 -4.12
CA LYS A 64 4.19 1.40 -4.58
C LYS A 64 3.57 0.30 -3.72
N VAL A 65 2.30 0.46 -3.34
CA VAL A 65 1.56 -0.55 -2.61
C VAL A 65 0.46 -1.13 -3.51
N GLU A 66 0.68 -2.31 -4.04
CA GLU A 66 -0.32 -3.04 -4.80
C GLU A 66 -1.33 -3.72 -3.87
N ARG A 67 -2.61 -3.44 -4.09
CA ARG A 67 -3.70 -3.86 -3.21
C ARG A 67 -4.41 -5.08 -3.77
N TYR A 68 -4.45 -6.16 -3.00
CA TYR A 68 -5.08 -7.43 -3.35
C TYR A 68 -6.21 -7.74 -2.36
N PRO A 69 -7.41 -7.14 -2.53
CA PRO A 69 -8.57 -7.41 -1.68
C PRO A 69 -9.22 -8.75 -2.01
N SER A 70 -10.15 -9.19 -1.13
CA SER A 70 -10.98 -10.38 -1.35
C SER A 70 -10.20 -11.65 -1.68
N MET A 71 -9.05 -11.85 -1.06
CA MET A 71 -8.18 -13.02 -1.29
C MET A 71 -7.71 -13.18 -2.75
N GLN A 72 -7.44 -12.09 -3.47
CA GLN A 72 -7.06 -12.15 -4.89
C GLN A 72 -5.77 -12.90 -5.18
N LEU A 73 -4.85 -13.01 -4.22
CA LEU A 73 -3.65 -13.85 -4.35
C LEU A 73 -3.92 -15.33 -4.01
N GLY A 74 -5.19 -15.68 -3.76
CA GLY A 74 -5.61 -17.04 -3.44
C GLY A 74 -5.55 -17.35 -1.93
N GLY A 75 -5.91 -18.60 -1.59
CA GLY A 75 -5.93 -19.06 -0.20
C GLY A 75 -7.21 -18.67 0.55
N LYS A 76 -7.15 -18.82 1.89
CA LYS A 76 -8.25 -18.54 2.82
C LYS A 76 -7.77 -17.52 3.87
N PRO A 77 -8.69 -16.76 4.53
CA PRO A 77 -8.31 -15.77 5.52
C PRO A 77 -7.35 -16.25 6.63
N PRO A 78 -7.45 -17.46 7.17
CA PRO A 78 -6.48 -17.98 8.14
C PRO A 78 -5.06 -18.17 7.60
N GLU A 79 -4.89 -18.28 6.29
CA GLU A 79 -3.59 -18.51 5.65
C GLU A 79 -2.80 -17.21 5.39
N LEU A 80 -3.40 -16.03 5.61
CA LEU A 80 -2.77 -14.74 5.33
C LEU A 80 -1.44 -14.55 6.08
N MET A 81 -1.36 -15.00 7.33
CA MET A 81 -0.10 -14.91 8.10
C MET A 81 1.01 -15.77 7.49
N ASP A 82 0.66 -16.98 7.04
CA ASP A 82 1.62 -17.86 6.36
C ASP A 82 2.04 -17.27 5.03
N GLN A 83 1.12 -16.69 4.27
CA GLN A 83 1.44 -16.01 3.01
C GLN A 83 2.42 -14.85 3.18
N ALA A 84 2.37 -14.11 4.30
CA ALA A 84 3.35 -13.09 4.61
C ALA A 84 4.73 -13.71 4.95
N ILE A 85 4.75 -14.80 5.72
CA ILE A 85 5.97 -15.51 6.08
C ILE A 85 6.64 -16.14 4.84
N ASP A 86 5.85 -16.71 3.95
CA ASP A 86 6.30 -17.37 2.72
C ASP A 86 6.63 -16.37 1.59
N GLY A 87 6.41 -15.07 1.80
CA GLY A 87 6.69 -14.04 0.82
C GLY A 87 5.71 -14.01 -0.35
N VAL A 88 4.52 -14.58 -0.23
CA VAL A 88 3.43 -14.44 -1.20
C VAL A 88 2.89 -13.01 -1.21
N ALA A 89 2.81 -12.39 -0.03
CA ALA A 89 2.51 -10.99 0.15
C ALA A 89 3.53 -10.35 1.09
N ASP A 90 3.79 -9.06 0.90
CA ASP A 90 4.73 -8.30 1.74
C ASP A 90 4.01 -7.70 2.96
N ILE A 91 2.73 -7.44 2.82
CA ILE A 91 1.86 -6.90 3.85
C ILE A 91 0.56 -7.68 3.84
N VAL A 92 0.09 -8.09 5.03
CA VAL A 92 -1.23 -8.71 5.18
C VAL A 92 -2.06 -7.97 6.22
N TRP A 93 -3.35 -7.86 5.96
CA TRP A 93 -4.32 -7.48 6.97
C TRP A 93 -5.22 -8.67 7.27
N THR A 94 -5.22 -9.11 8.52
CA THR A 94 -5.96 -10.27 8.97
C THR A 94 -6.50 -10.08 10.40
N VAL A 95 -7.39 -10.98 10.82
CA VAL A 95 -7.82 -11.08 12.22
C VAL A 95 -6.87 -12.03 12.93
N VAL A 96 -6.26 -11.58 14.04
CA VAL A 96 -5.23 -12.33 14.75
C VAL A 96 -5.76 -13.68 15.25
N GLY A 97 -7.03 -13.74 15.69
CA GLY A 97 -7.70 -14.97 16.11
C GLY A 97 -7.86 -16.04 15.03
N TYR A 98 -7.58 -15.73 13.76
CA TYR A 98 -7.50 -16.76 12.72
C TYR A 98 -6.22 -17.61 12.78
N SER A 99 -5.26 -17.21 13.62
CA SER A 99 -3.98 -17.93 13.81
C SER A 99 -3.81 -18.34 15.29
N PRO A 100 -4.66 -19.24 15.80
CA PRO A 100 -4.66 -19.60 17.23
C PRO A 100 -3.29 -20.15 17.68
N GLY A 101 -2.88 -19.77 18.88
CA GLY A 101 -1.59 -20.14 19.46
C GLY A 101 -0.38 -19.33 19.01
N ARG A 102 -0.51 -18.50 17.95
CA ARG A 102 0.59 -17.65 17.49
C ARG A 102 0.74 -16.36 18.29
N PHE A 103 -0.37 -15.83 18.81
CA PHE A 103 -0.42 -14.53 19.48
C PHE A 103 -1.12 -14.65 20.86
N PRO A 104 -0.59 -15.44 21.81
CA PRO A 104 -1.29 -15.75 23.04
C PRO A 104 -1.65 -14.53 23.89
N ARG A 105 -0.85 -13.46 23.82
CA ARG A 105 -1.15 -12.21 24.53
C ARG A 105 -2.36 -11.47 23.92
N THR A 106 -2.56 -11.58 22.63
CA THR A 106 -3.71 -10.99 21.91
C THR A 106 -4.97 -11.81 22.12
N GLU A 107 -4.85 -13.13 22.18
CA GLU A 107 -5.97 -14.06 22.35
C GLU A 107 -6.75 -13.84 23.64
N VAL A 108 -6.13 -13.27 24.67
CA VAL A 108 -6.81 -12.88 25.91
C VAL A 108 -7.98 -11.92 25.64
N PHE A 109 -7.86 -11.06 24.65
CA PHE A 109 -8.91 -10.09 24.29
C PHE A 109 -10.08 -10.72 23.50
N GLU A 110 -9.93 -11.96 23.06
CA GLU A 110 -10.97 -12.72 22.35
C GLU A 110 -11.77 -13.63 23.29
N LEU A 111 -11.42 -13.66 24.57
CA LEU A 111 -12.15 -14.46 25.56
C LEU A 111 -13.59 -13.94 25.73
N PRO A 112 -14.55 -14.87 25.89
CA PRO A 112 -15.94 -14.48 26.11
C PRO A 112 -16.06 -13.54 27.32
N PHE A 113 -16.96 -12.56 27.21
CA PHE A 113 -17.29 -11.60 28.26
C PHE A 113 -16.19 -10.61 28.65
N MET A 114 -15.06 -10.61 27.98
CA MET A 114 -13.96 -9.64 28.20
C MET A 114 -14.31 -8.25 27.69
N MET A 115 -15.17 -8.15 26.67
CA MET A 115 -15.52 -6.89 26.03
C MET A 115 -16.87 -6.35 26.51
N THR A 116 -16.89 -5.09 26.94
CA THR A 116 -18.13 -4.34 27.18
C THR A 116 -18.53 -3.51 25.96
N ASP A 117 -17.55 -2.87 25.31
CA ASP A 117 -17.71 -2.12 24.05
C ASP A 117 -16.39 -2.06 23.28
N ALA A 118 -16.48 -1.81 21.99
CA ALA A 118 -15.31 -1.81 21.08
C ALA A 118 -14.27 -0.74 21.43
N ARG A 119 -14.69 0.42 21.94
CA ARG A 119 -13.77 1.53 22.28
C ARG A 119 -12.93 1.19 23.49
N SER A 120 -13.59 0.69 24.56
CA SER A 120 -12.91 0.27 25.79
C SER A 120 -11.91 -0.85 25.51
N MET A 121 -12.32 -1.83 24.70
CA MET A 121 -11.45 -2.94 24.31
C MET A 121 -10.24 -2.46 23.49
N SER A 122 -10.44 -1.61 22.49
CA SER A 122 -9.34 -1.05 21.69
C SER A 122 -8.36 -0.26 22.55
N SER A 123 -8.86 0.52 23.53
CA SER A 123 -8.02 1.27 24.46
C SER A 123 -7.22 0.34 25.37
N ALA A 124 -7.85 -0.70 25.93
CA ALA A 124 -7.19 -1.67 26.78
C ALA A 124 -6.11 -2.48 26.01
N TYR A 125 -6.44 -2.90 24.79
CA TYR A 125 -5.49 -3.57 23.90
C TYR A 125 -4.28 -2.68 23.61
N TRP A 126 -4.49 -1.41 23.28
CA TRP A 126 -3.40 -0.48 23.00
C TRP A 126 -2.49 -0.27 24.20
N GLN A 127 -3.06 -0.12 25.40
CA GLN A 127 -2.27 -0.02 26.64
C GLN A 127 -1.46 -1.29 26.91
N MET A 128 -2.03 -2.46 26.65
CA MET A 128 -1.32 -3.72 26.79
C MET A 128 -0.20 -3.86 25.77
N PHE A 129 -0.44 -3.46 24.52
CA PHE A 129 0.57 -3.43 23.47
C PHE A 129 1.76 -2.54 23.87
N GLU A 130 1.49 -1.31 24.29
CA GLU A 130 2.51 -0.34 24.68
C GLU A 130 3.37 -0.84 25.87
N LYS A 131 2.75 -1.51 26.84
CA LYS A 131 3.44 -1.96 28.06
C LYS A 131 4.17 -3.29 27.92
N HIS A 132 3.65 -4.20 27.11
CA HIS A 132 4.04 -5.61 27.19
C HIS A 132 4.35 -6.28 25.86
N MET A 133 4.12 -5.61 24.72
CA MET A 133 4.23 -6.23 23.40
C MET A 133 5.14 -5.47 22.44
N LYS A 134 5.37 -4.19 22.69
CA LYS A 134 6.09 -3.31 21.77
C LYS A 134 7.57 -3.69 21.57
N ASP A 135 8.19 -4.21 22.63
CA ASP A 135 9.64 -4.52 22.66
C ASP A 135 9.94 -6.03 22.67
N THR A 136 8.98 -6.87 22.24
CA THR A 136 9.13 -8.35 22.25
C THR A 136 9.21 -8.95 20.86
#